data_f431191f6497700381d315abe8a07d65
#
_entry.id   f431191f6497700381d315abe8a07d65
#
_cell.length_a   1.000
_cell.length_b   1.000
_cell.length_c   1.000
_cell.angle_alpha   90.00
_cell.angle_beta   90.00
_cell.angle_gamma   90.00
#
_symmetry.space_group_name_H-M   'P 1'
#
loop_
_entity.id
_entity.type
_entity.pdbx_description
1 polymer ?
#
loop_
_entity_poly.entity_id
_entity_poly.type
_entity_poly.pdbx_seq_one_letter_code
_entity_poly.pdbx_strand_id
1 'polypeptide(L)'
;MKKDNYVGVDNLLPNKAGKVGSNYVPTKGNLTAYVIGDVLIGNIRPYLKKIWLAYNEGGASGDVLVIHLTDQSVDVKYLYQVLADDKFFNYNMQFAKGAKMPRGSKQKIMDYIIPVPSLEEQRRIVSILDKFDMLTTSISEGLPKEIELRRKQYEYYRNQLLSFPDNKATA
;
A
#
# COMPACT_ATOMS: atom_id res chain seq x y z
N MET A 1 -24.56 -3.29 4.62
CA MET A 1 -23.09 -3.21 4.48
C MET A 1 -22.53 -4.61 4.28
N LYS A 2 -21.64 -4.81 3.28
CA LYS A 2 -20.97 -6.10 3.00
C LYS A 2 -19.51 -6.04 3.47
N LYS A 3 -18.85 -7.20 3.58
CA LYS A 3 -17.43 -7.27 3.99
C LYS A 3 -16.49 -6.50 3.04
N ASP A 4 -16.84 -6.41 1.76
CA ASP A 4 -15.99 -5.79 0.75
C ASP A 4 -16.12 -4.26 0.68
N ASN A 5 -17.21 -3.70 1.18
CA ASN A 5 -17.47 -2.27 1.18
C ASN A 5 -17.54 -1.63 2.58
N TYR A 6 -17.09 -2.35 3.60
CA TYR A 6 -16.76 -1.79 4.90
C TYR A 6 -15.26 -1.56 5.02
N VAL A 7 -14.87 -0.40 5.56
CA VAL A 7 -13.46 -0.06 5.82
C VAL A 7 -13.26 0.30 7.28
N GLY A 8 -12.56 -0.56 7.99
CA GLY A 8 -12.03 -0.32 9.33
C GLY A 8 -10.51 -0.20 9.29
N VAL A 9 -9.90 0.21 10.40
CA VAL A 9 -8.43 0.23 10.49
C VAL A 9 -7.83 -1.17 10.35
N ASP A 10 -8.58 -2.20 10.72
CA ASP A 10 -8.09 -3.58 10.74
C ASP A 10 -7.95 -4.18 9.34
N ASN A 11 -8.81 -3.79 8.40
CA ASN A 11 -8.76 -4.29 7.03
C ASN A 11 -8.06 -3.36 6.04
N LEU A 12 -7.57 -2.21 6.49
CA LEU A 12 -6.53 -1.46 5.80
C LEU A 12 -5.16 -2.08 6.10
N LEU A 13 -4.44 -2.45 5.06
CA LEU A 13 -3.13 -3.10 5.18
C LEU A 13 -2.03 -2.09 5.51
N PRO A 14 -1.02 -2.48 6.30
CA PRO A 14 0.13 -1.62 6.59
C PRO A 14 0.99 -1.40 5.32
N ASN A 15 1.90 -0.43 5.42
CA ASN A 15 2.88 -0.12 4.36
C ASN A 15 2.25 0.17 2.99
N LYS A 16 1.10 0.84 2.99
CA LYS A 16 0.39 1.28 1.76
C LYS A 16 -0.09 0.11 0.88
N ALA A 17 -0.22 -1.09 1.45
CA ALA A 17 -0.58 -2.30 0.71
C ALA A 17 -2.09 -2.40 0.38
N GLY A 18 -2.86 -1.31 0.55
CA GLY A 18 -4.26 -1.25 0.19
C GLY A 18 -5.21 -1.82 1.24
N LYS A 19 -6.22 -2.56 0.80
CA LYS A 19 -7.32 -3.06 1.62
C LYS A 19 -7.64 -4.52 1.31
N VAL A 20 -8.06 -5.26 2.34
CA VAL A 20 -8.67 -6.60 2.21
C VAL A 20 -10.14 -6.58 2.66
N GLY A 21 -10.87 -7.62 2.35
CA GLY A 21 -12.24 -7.82 2.86
C GLY A 21 -12.23 -7.82 4.40
N SER A 22 -13.24 -7.19 5.02
CA SER A 22 -13.33 -7.15 6.47
C SER A 22 -13.80 -8.48 7.05
N ASN A 23 -13.19 -8.92 8.13
CA ASN A 23 -13.66 -10.07 8.90
C ASN A 23 -14.92 -9.75 9.72
N TYR A 24 -15.10 -8.47 10.07
CA TYR A 24 -16.20 -7.98 10.88
C TYR A 24 -16.82 -6.74 10.25
N VAL A 25 -18.14 -6.70 10.16
CA VAL A 25 -18.91 -5.54 9.75
C VAL A 25 -19.82 -5.15 10.91
N PRO A 26 -19.73 -3.92 11.44
CA PRO A 26 -20.56 -3.50 12.55
C PRO A 26 -22.05 -3.47 12.15
N THR A 27 -22.89 -4.00 13.00
CA THR A 27 -24.34 -4.02 12.82
C THR A 27 -25.03 -2.77 13.37
N LYS A 28 -24.32 -1.98 14.19
CA LYS A 28 -24.79 -0.74 14.82
C LYS A 28 -23.68 0.30 14.78
N GLY A 29 -24.07 1.57 14.75
CA GLY A 29 -23.15 2.72 14.74
C GLY A 29 -23.18 3.48 13.42
N ASN A 30 -22.64 4.71 13.47
CA ASN A 30 -22.55 5.58 12.31
C ASN A 30 -21.24 5.32 11.55
N LEU A 31 -21.36 5.12 10.25
CA LEU A 31 -20.23 4.99 9.35
C LEU A 31 -20.10 6.26 8.50
N THR A 32 -18.89 6.65 8.18
CA THR A 32 -18.64 7.71 7.20
C THR A 32 -18.75 7.10 5.82
N ALA A 33 -19.69 7.60 5.00
CA ALA A 33 -19.82 7.17 3.61
C ALA A 33 -18.56 7.55 2.83
N TYR A 34 -18.14 6.69 1.91
CA TYR A 34 -17.11 6.97 0.92
C TYR A 34 -17.56 6.53 -0.47
N VAL A 35 -17.04 7.16 -1.49
CA VAL A 35 -17.30 6.89 -2.89
C VAL A 35 -16.03 6.55 -3.65
N ILE A 36 -16.19 6.10 -4.89
CA ILE A 36 -15.05 5.84 -5.78
C ILE A 36 -14.22 7.11 -5.93
N GLY A 37 -12.90 6.98 -5.78
CA GLY A 37 -11.96 8.09 -5.85
C GLY A 37 -11.63 8.74 -4.51
N ASP A 38 -12.33 8.41 -3.43
CA ASP A 38 -11.94 8.88 -2.09
C ASP A 38 -10.64 8.23 -1.63
N VAL A 39 -9.84 8.99 -0.89
CA VAL A 39 -8.63 8.46 -0.24
C VAL A 39 -8.93 8.19 1.22
N LEU A 40 -8.78 6.93 1.64
CA LEU A 40 -9.04 6.48 3.00
C LEU A 40 -7.73 6.26 3.75
N ILE A 41 -7.60 6.87 4.94
CA ILE A 41 -6.41 6.80 5.78
C ILE A 41 -6.75 6.25 7.15
N GLY A 42 -6.04 5.20 7.58
CA GLY A 42 -6.15 4.69 8.94
C GLY A 42 -5.57 5.68 9.95
N ASN A 43 -6.43 6.24 10.81
CA ASN A 43 -6.03 7.29 11.74
C ASN A 43 -5.43 6.78 13.07
N ILE A 44 -5.50 5.46 13.33
CA ILE A 44 -4.83 4.81 14.47
C ILE A 44 -3.49 4.27 14.03
N ARG A 45 -2.45 4.55 14.84
CA ARG A 45 -1.06 4.13 14.57
C ARG A 45 -0.59 4.58 13.17
N PRO A 46 -0.52 5.91 12.91
CA PRO A 46 -0.19 6.43 11.58
C PRO A 46 1.14 5.91 11.04
N TYR A 47 2.07 5.48 11.90
CA TYR A 47 3.32 4.84 11.51
C TYR A 47 3.15 3.53 10.73
N LEU A 48 1.97 2.91 10.78
CA LEU A 48 1.64 1.74 9.94
C LEU A 48 1.37 2.10 8.49
N LYS A 49 1.26 3.40 8.16
CA LYS A 49 1.08 3.93 6.80
C LYS A 49 -0.07 3.25 6.05
N LYS A 50 -1.23 3.15 6.71
CA LYS A 50 -2.44 2.54 6.17
C LYS A 50 -3.18 3.54 5.32
N ILE A 51 -3.20 3.36 4.01
CA ILE A 51 -3.88 4.21 3.03
C ILE A 51 -4.44 3.36 1.89
N TRP A 52 -5.57 3.79 1.35
CA TRP A 52 -6.23 3.12 0.24
C TRP A 52 -7.00 4.12 -0.63
N LEU A 53 -6.88 4.00 -1.95
CA LEU A 53 -7.70 4.72 -2.92
C LEU A 53 -8.93 3.88 -3.24
N ALA A 54 -10.13 4.42 -3.00
CA ALA A 54 -11.37 3.68 -3.15
C ALA A 54 -11.70 3.41 -4.63
N TYR A 55 -11.88 2.15 -4.96
CA TYR A 55 -12.37 1.69 -6.26
C TYR A 55 -13.84 1.23 -6.21
N ASN A 56 -14.46 1.28 -5.05
CA ASN A 56 -15.89 1.04 -4.82
C ASN A 56 -16.43 2.05 -3.81
N GLU A 57 -17.71 2.01 -3.55
CA GLU A 57 -18.40 2.81 -2.54
C GLU A 57 -18.73 1.99 -1.29
N GLY A 58 -18.90 2.64 -0.15
CA GLY A 58 -19.23 1.96 1.09
C GLY A 58 -19.22 2.84 2.32
N GLY A 59 -18.84 2.25 3.46
CA GLY A 59 -18.79 2.92 4.74
C GLY A 59 -17.50 2.65 5.51
N ALA A 60 -16.92 3.70 6.05
CA ALA A 60 -15.71 3.68 6.84
C ALA A 60 -16.00 3.87 8.34
N SER A 61 -15.23 3.20 9.19
CA SER A 61 -15.29 3.39 10.64
C SER A 61 -14.81 4.78 11.05
N GLY A 62 -15.19 5.25 12.23
CA GLY A 62 -14.75 6.55 12.75
C GLY A 62 -13.24 6.71 12.95
N ASP A 63 -12.49 5.61 12.94
CA ASP A 63 -11.03 5.59 13.03
C ASP A 63 -10.33 5.59 11.64
N VAL A 64 -11.11 5.66 10.56
CA VAL A 64 -10.65 5.86 9.20
C VAL A 64 -11.05 7.26 8.75
N LEU A 65 -10.09 8.03 8.29
CA LEU A 65 -10.35 9.33 7.69
C LEU A 65 -10.66 9.13 6.21
N VAL A 66 -11.81 9.66 5.77
CA VAL A 66 -12.20 9.70 4.36
C VAL A 66 -11.89 11.10 3.84
N ILE A 67 -11.06 11.18 2.81
CA ILE A 67 -10.71 12.42 2.13
C ILE A 67 -11.40 12.41 0.78
N HIS A 68 -12.39 13.29 0.64
CA HIS A 68 -13.11 13.51 -0.59
C HIS A 68 -12.54 14.72 -1.33
N LEU A 69 -12.11 14.50 -2.57
CA LEU A 69 -11.56 15.56 -3.39
C LEU A 69 -12.68 16.37 -4.05
N THR A 70 -12.71 17.67 -3.78
CA THR A 70 -13.70 18.61 -4.36
C THR A 70 -13.10 19.53 -5.43
N ASP A 71 -11.78 19.69 -5.44
CA ASP A 71 -11.07 20.57 -6.37
C ASP A 71 -10.73 19.83 -7.66
N GLN A 72 -11.28 20.28 -8.78
CA GLN A 72 -11.06 19.70 -10.11
C GLN A 72 -9.66 19.97 -10.69
N SER A 73 -8.88 20.85 -10.08
CA SER A 73 -7.48 21.10 -10.47
C SER A 73 -6.51 20.00 -9.97
N VAL A 74 -7.00 19.10 -9.13
CA VAL A 74 -6.23 17.99 -8.57
C VAL A 74 -6.72 16.66 -9.14
N ASP A 75 -5.80 15.84 -9.64
CA ASP A 75 -6.09 14.45 -10.01
C ASP A 75 -6.13 13.56 -8.75
N VAL A 76 -7.13 12.73 -8.62
CA VAL A 76 -7.32 11.91 -7.41
C VAL A 76 -6.22 10.88 -7.20
N LYS A 77 -5.68 10.30 -8.28
CA LYS A 77 -4.54 9.37 -8.17
C LYS A 77 -3.27 10.12 -7.75
N TYR A 78 -3.09 11.36 -8.25
CA TYR A 78 -2.00 12.21 -7.83
C TYR A 78 -2.10 12.53 -6.34
N LEU A 79 -3.28 12.94 -5.85
CA LEU A 79 -3.53 13.16 -4.42
C LEU A 79 -3.18 11.91 -3.60
N TYR A 80 -3.63 10.74 -4.04
CA TYR A 80 -3.30 9.48 -3.39
C TYR A 80 -1.78 9.26 -3.30
N GLN A 81 -1.03 9.47 -4.38
CA GLN A 81 0.43 9.31 -4.39
C GLN A 81 1.12 10.29 -3.43
N VAL A 82 0.68 11.55 -3.38
CA VAL A 82 1.21 12.55 -2.45
C VAL A 82 0.94 12.18 -1.00
N LEU A 83 -0.26 11.69 -0.68
CA LEU A 83 -0.62 11.24 0.66
C LEU A 83 -0.04 9.86 1.02
N ALA A 84 0.36 9.07 0.04
CA ALA A 84 1.09 7.83 0.23
C ALA A 84 2.58 8.04 0.48
N ASP A 85 3.12 9.25 0.30
CA ASP A 85 4.52 9.57 0.59
C ASP A 85 4.83 9.49 2.10
N ASP A 86 6.02 9.05 2.43
CA ASP A 86 6.51 8.97 3.81
C ASP A 86 6.56 10.34 4.51
N LYS A 87 6.75 11.42 3.73
CA LYS A 87 6.69 12.81 4.25
C LYS A 87 5.35 13.11 4.90
N PHE A 88 4.24 12.70 4.29
CA PHE A 88 2.92 12.88 4.85
C PHE A 88 2.74 12.09 6.15
N PHE A 89 3.15 10.82 6.19
CA PHE A 89 3.03 10.01 7.40
C PHE A 89 3.94 10.51 8.52
N ASN A 90 5.15 10.98 8.21
CA ASN A 90 6.05 11.61 9.16
C ASN A 90 5.46 12.91 9.73
N TYR A 91 4.86 13.75 8.87
CA TYR A 91 4.13 14.92 9.31
C TYR A 91 2.96 14.54 10.23
N ASN A 92 2.12 13.57 9.85
CA ASN A 92 1.00 13.11 10.66
C ASN A 92 1.45 12.61 12.04
N MET A 93 2.58 11.89 12.10
CA MET A 93 3.14 11.39 13.37
C MET A 93 3.58 12.50 14.32
N GLN A 94 4.02 13.66 13.83
CA GLN A 94 4.42 14.80 14.70
C GLN A 94 3.25 15.33 15.55
N PHE A 95 2.01 15.17 15.04
CA PHE A 95 0.79 15.64 15.71
C PHE A 95 -0.05 14.50 16.29
N ALA A 96 0.43 13.26 16.22
CA ALA A 96 -0.28 12.13 16.76
C ALA A 96 -0.25 12.14 18.31
N LYS A 97 -1.38 11.83 18.94
CA LYS A 97 -1.53 11.79 20.39
C LYS A 97 -1.86 10.38 20.87
N GLY A 98 -1.35 10.03 22.04
CA GLY A 98 -1.55 8.72 22.68
C GLY A 98 -0.30 7.83 22.63
N ALA A 99 0.11 7.31 23.80
CA ALA A 99 1.35 6.54 23.93
C ALA A 99 1.25 5.15 23.29
N LYS A 100 0.22 4.37 23.62
CA LYS A 100 0.10 2.96 23.18
C LYS A 100 -0.59 2.81 21.81
N MET A 101 -1.55 3.70 21.52
CA MET A 101 -2.31 3.71 20.27
C MET A 101 -2.41 5.16 19.75
N PRO A 102 -1.32 5.72 19.21
CA PRO A 102 -1.32 7.09 18.75
C PRO A 102 -2.38 7.28 17.66
N ARG A 103 -3.11 8.38 17.74
CA ARG A 103 -4.08 8.82 16.74
C ARG A 103 -3.61 10.11 16.10
N GLY A 104 -3.63 10.17 14.79
CA GLY A 104 -3.36 11.38 14.05
C GLY A 104 -4.39 12.47 14.31
N SER A 105 -3.99 13.71 14.14
CA SER A 105 -4.89 14.86 14.26
C SER A 105 -5.59 15.12 12.93
N LYS A 106 -6.91 14.91 12.86
CA LYS A 106 -7.71 15.19 11.64
C LYS A 106 -7.50 16.61 11.14
N GLN A 107 -7.48 17.59 12.06
CA GLN A 107 -7.24 18.99 11.72
C GLN A 107 -5.88 19.18 11.06
N LYS A 108 -4.82 18.60 11.62
CA LYS A 108 -3.46 18.72 11.06
C LYS A 108 -3.30 17.98 9.73
N ILE A 109 -4.00 16.88 9.54
CA ILE A 109 -4.04 16.20 8.24
C ILE A 109 -4.66 17.12 7.18
N MET A 110 -5.73 17.85 7.50
CA MET A 110 -6.36 18.82 6.59
C MET A 110 -5.51 20.07 6.36
N ASP A 111 -4.64 20.42 7.31
CA ASP A 111 -3.67 21.53 7.17
C ASP A 111 -2.42 21.14 6.33
N TYR A 112 -2.30 19.88 5.89
CA TYR A 112 -1.14 19.43 5.14
C TYR A 112 -1.11 20.07 3.76
N ILE A 113 -0.03 20.80 3.46
CA ILE A 113 0.13 21.50 2.18
C ILE A 113 0.69 20.54 1.15
N ILE A 114 0.00 20.42 0.01
CA ILE A 114 0.42 19.61 -1.13
C ILE A 114 0.83 20.51 -2.31
N PRO A 115 1.83 20.11 -3.11
CA PRO A 115 2.09 20.80 -4.39
C PRO A 115 0.99 20.45 -5.40
N VAL A 116 0.53 21.43 -6.16
CA VAL A 116 -0.49 21.23 -7.21
C VAL A 116 0.07 21.75 -8.54
N PRO A 117 0.86 20.94 -9.27
CA PRO A 117 1.29 21.29 -10.63
C PRO A 117 0.11 21.19 -11.62
N SER A 118 0.36 21.48 -12.90
CA SER A 118 -0.68 21.32 -13.92
C SER A 118 -1.22 19.88 -13.97
N LEU A 119 -2.48 19.69 -14.38
CA LEU A 119 -3.10 18.36 -14.51
C LEU A 119 -2.31 17.43 -15.45
N GLU A 120 -1.68 17.99 -16.47
CA GLU A 120 -0.80 17.23 -17.36
C GLU A 120 0.40 16.66 -16.61
N GLU A 121 1.06 17.46 -15.80
CA GLU A 121 2.19 17.04 -15.00
C GLU A 121 1.78 16.05 -13.91
N GLN A 122 0.63 16.24 -13.25
CA GLN A 122 0.09 15.29 -12.30
C GLN A 122 -0.12 13.91 -12.93
N ARG A 123 -0.75 13.85 -14.11
CA ARG A 123 -0.95 12.59 -14.85
C ARG A 123 0.36 11.95 -15.30
N ARG A 124 1.34 12.78 -15.71
CA ARG A 124 2.68 12.29 -16.05
C ARG A 124 3.35 11.60 -14.85
N ILE A 125 3.29 12.23 -13.67
CA ILE A 125 3.83 11.67 -12.42
C ILE A 125 3.13 10.35 -12.07
N VAL A 126 1.81 10.32 -12.09
CA VAL A 126 1.02 9.11 -11.81
C VAL A 126 1.38 7.99 -12.78
N SER A 127 1.47 8.27 -14.09
CA SER A 127 1.84 7.25 -15.09
C SER A 127 3.23 6.63 -14.85
N ILE A 128 4.18 7.42 -14.36
CA ILE A 128 5.51 6.92 -14.01
C ILE A 128 5.44 6.02 -12.77
N LEU A 129 4.75 6.46 -11.71
CA LEU A 129 4.63 5.72 -10.48
C LEU A 129 3.86 4.41 -10.65
N ASP A 130 2.77 4.42 -11.44
CA ASP A 130 2.01 3.20 -11.77
C ASP A 130 2.89 2.17 -12.52
N LYS A 131 3.80 2.60 -13.40
CA LYS A 131 4.76 1.71 -14.06
C LYS A 131 5.75 1.09 -13.08
N PHE A 132 6.27 1.86 -12.13
CA PHE A 132 7.15 1.33 -11.10
C PHE A 132 6.43 0.34 -10.19
N ASP A 133 5.18 0.62 -9.83
CA ASP A 133 4.37 -0.28 -9.00
C ASP A 133 4.14 -1.63 -9.70
N MET A 134 3.80 -1.61 -10.99
CA MET A 134 3.69 -2.84 -11.79
C MET A 134 5.02 -3.60 -11.87
N LEU A 135 6.15 -2.92 -12.04
CA LEU A 135 7.47 -3.56 -12.13
C LEU A 135 7.86 -4.19 -10.79
N THR A 136 7.62 -3.53 -9.67
CA THR A 136 7.94 -4.06 -8.33
C THR A 136 7.06 -5.24 -7.96
N THR A 137 5.79 -5.23 -8.33
CA THR A 137 4.88 -6.37 -8.13
C THR A 137 5.31 -7.57 -8.98
N SER A 138 5.67 -7.35 -10.26
CA SER A 138 6.17 -8.42 -11.14
C SER A 138 7.49 -9.00 -10.66
N ILE A 139 8.37 -8.19 -10.10
CA ILE A 139 9.66 -8.64 -9.53
C ILE A 139 9.41 -9.50 -8.29
N SER A 140 8.47 -9.13 -7.42
CA SER A 140 8.14 -9.90 -6.21
C SER A 140 7.54 -11.28 -6.51
N GLU A 141 6.87 -11.45 -7.64
CA GLU A 141 6.34 -12.74 -8.10
C GLU A 141 7.35 -13.55 -8.92
N GLY A 142 8.16 -12.89 -9.76
CA GLY A 142 9.12 -13.53 -10.65
C GLY A 142 10.45 -13.91 -10.01
N LEU A 143 10.98 -13.11 -9.09
CA LEU A 143 12.26 -13.34 -8.43
C LEU A 143 12.36 -14.69 -7.68
N PRO A 144 11.39 -15.13 -6.89
CA PRO A 144 11.46 -16.42 -6.21
C PRO A 144 11.60 -17.58 -7.18
N LYS A 145 10.90 -17.54 -8.31
CA LYS A 145 10.99 -18.56 -9.37
C LYS A 145 12.32 -18.53 -10.09
N GLU A 146 12.87 -17.35 -10.35
CA GLU A 146 14.20 -17.22 -10.96
C GLU A 146 15.29 -17.73 -10.03
N ILE A 147 15.24 -17.41 -8.73
CA ILE A 147 16.17 -17.94 -7.72
C ILE A 147 16.11 -19.48 -7.67
N GLU A 148 14.92 -20.07 -7.70
CA GLU A 148 14.75 -21.52 -7.75
C GLU A 148 15.40 -22.14 -8.99
N LEU A 149 15.17 -21.56 -10.16
CA LEU A 149 15.76 -22.02 -11.43
C LEU A 149 17.29 -21.92 -11.44
N ARG A 150 17.84 -20.81 -10.93
CA ARG A 150 19.28 -20.59 -10.78
C ARG A 150 19.91 -21.60 -9.82
N ARG A 151 19.21 -21.93 -8.73
CA ARG A 151 19.65 -22.94 -7.79
C ARG A 151 19.72 -24.34 -8.44
N LYS A 152 18.69 -24.73 -9.19
CA LYS A 152 18.68 -25.99 -9.95
C LYS A 152 19.81 -26.05 -10.99
N GLN A 153 20.07 -24.96 -11.68
CA GLN A 153 21.16 -24.83 -12.63
C GLN A 153 22.54 -24.98 -11.93
N TYR A 154 22.71 -24.34 -10.79
CA TYR A 154 23.93 -24.47 -9.97
C TYR A 154 24.14 -25.90 -9.51
N GLU A 155 23.12 -26.57 -8.98
CA GLU A 155 23.20 -27.96 -8.53
C GLU A 155 23.55 -28.93 -9.69
N TYR A 156 22.98 -28.71 -10.87
CA TYR A 156 23.29 -29.48 -12.05
C TYR A 156 24.78 -29.34 -12.44
N TYR A 157 25.30 -28.14 -12.58
CA TYR A 157 26.70 -27.93 -12.93
C TYR A 157 27.65 -28.42 -11.84
N ARG A 158 27.33 -28.22 -10.58
CA ARG A 158 28.12 -28.74 -9.47
C ARG A 158 28.25 -30.27 -9.55
N ASN A 159 27.17 -30.96 -9.77
CA ASN A 159 27.18 -32.42 -9.87
C ASN A 159 28.00 -32.88 -11.10
N GLN A 160 27.92 -32.20 -12.21
CA GLN A 160 28.75 -32.49 -13.37
C GLN A 160 30.25 -32.27 -13.15
N LEU A 161 30.61 -31.15 -12.53
CA LEU A 161 32.00 -30.78 -12.27
C LEU A 161 32.65 -31.62 -11.18
N LEU A 162 31.87 -32.18 -10.26
CA LEU A 162 32.34 -33.02 -9.17
C LEU A 162 32.19 -34.53 -9.45
N SER A 163 31.65 -34.93 -10.59
CA SER A 163 31.62 -36.32 -11.04
C SER A 163 32.99 -36.69 -11.63
N PHE A 164 33.85 -37.25 -10.81
CA PHE A 164 35.11 -37.83 -11.27
C PHE A 164 34.93 -39.28 -11.66
N PRO A 165 35.58 -39.78 -12.73
CA PRO A 165 35.58 -41.20 -13.05
C PRO A 165 36.23 -41.98 -11.88
N ASP A 166 35.56 -43.06 -11.46
CA ASP A 166 36.08 -43.97 -10.45
C ASP A 166 37.44 -44.44 -10.86
N ASN A 167 38.51 -44.02 -10.15
CA ASN A 167 39.82 -44.60 -10.25
C ASN A 167 39.70 -46.04 -9.73
N LYS A 168 39.35 -46.98 -10.60
CA LYS A 168 39.60 -48.38 -10.35
C LYS A 168 41.10 -48.56 -10.31
N ALA A 169 41.65 -48.59 -9.11
CA ALA A 169 42.99 -49.07 -8.89
C ALA A 169 43.02 -50.55 -9.43
N THR A 170 43.64 -50.75 -10.55
CA THR A 170 44.04 -52.08 -11.01
C THR A 170 45.11 -52.58 -10.07
N ALA A 171 44.73 -53.56 -9.24
CA ALA A 171 45.69 -54.37 -8.46
C ALA A 171 46.40 -55.35 -9.39
#